data_8371911373c800a26324ee5a3d12f6b2
#
_entry.id   8371911373c800a26324ee5a3d12f6b2
#
_cell.length_a   1.000
_cell.length_b   1.000
_cell.length_c   1.000
_cell.angle_alpha   90.00
_cell.angle_beta   90.00
_cell.angle_gamma   90.00
#
_symmetry.space_group_name_H-M   'P 1'
#
loop_
_entity.id
_entity.type
_entity.pdbx_description
1 polymer ?
#
loop_
_entity_poly.entity_id
_entity_poly.type
_entity_poly.pdbx_seq_one_letter_code
_entity_poly.pdbx_strand_id
1 'polypeptide(L)'
;MAPAAESPVVDGARDAATADTRVTDLIRGAIIRGEYAPNQRLIEADLSGAFAASRATVRTALLELAGEGLVERLPNRGSRVRAISVEEAIEILEVRIGVEGLCAAKTAAALSDRDAAELLDLRARMIESVAEGDLVEYSRLNLSLDNRIRELSHHTIAAEVLARLHAQSVRHQFKLSSRPQRAKVSVLEHAAIIDAVVARDPDAAEQAVRSHLLSVIAALRELPAA
;
A
#
# COMPACT_ATOMS: atom_id res chain seq x y z
N MET A 1 27.06 -40.67 35.70
CA MET A 1 27.28 -39.69 34.64
C MET A 1 25.89 -39.35 34.07
N ALA A 2 25.28 -38.28 34.60
CA ALA A 2 23.94 -37.83 34.19
C ALA A 2 24.04 -36.90 32.96
N PRO A 3 23.12 -36.96 32.00
CA PRO A 3 23.12 -36.05 30.88
C PRO A 3 22.61 -34.67 31.30
N ALA A 4 23.27 -33.62 30.83
CA ALA A 4 22.90 -32.24 31.03
C ALA A 4 21.57 -31.93 30.35
N ALA A 5 20.69 -31.25 31.06
CA ALA A 5 19.43 -30.75 30.55
C ALA A 5 19.70 -29.53 29.63
N GLU A 6 19.28 -29.63 28.37
CA GLU A 6 19.23 -28.50 27.46
C GLU A 6 18.07 -27.57 27.85
N SER A 7 18.39 -26.30 28.04
CA SER A 7 17.45 -25.25 28.38
C SER A 7 16.64 -24.79 27.15
N PRO A 8 15.32 -24.60 27.22
CA PRO A 8 14.50 -24.08 26.12
C PRO A 8 14.51 -22.56 26.13
N VAL A 9 15.48 -21.93 25.48
CA VAL A 9 15.57 -20.44 25.36
C VAL A 9 15.10 -19.91 23.99
N VAL A 10 14.69 -20.74 23.04
CA VAL A 10 14.47 -20.35 21.65
C VAL A 10 13.02 -20.00 21.31
N ASP A 11 12.03 -20.36 22.13
CA ASP A 11 10.61 -20.22 21.78
C ASP A 11 10.05 -18.81 22.07
N GLY A 12 10.42 -18.19 23.19
CA GLY A 12 9.87 -16.89 23.59
C GLY A 12 10.27 -15.70 22.70
N ALA A 13 11.39 -15.79 21.98
CA ALA A 13 11.85 -14.71 21.08
C ALA A 13 11.11 -14.73 19.72
N ARG A 14 10.71 -15.91 19.27
CA ARG A 14 9.89 -16.07 18.05
C ARG A 14 8.45 -15.62 18.27
N ASP A 15 7.87 -15.93 19.41
CA ASP A 15 6.50 -15.51 19.77
C ASP A 15 6.42 -13.98 19.98
N ALA A 16 7.46 -13.36 20.53
CA ALA A 16 7.52 -11.91 20.68
C ALA A 16 7.65 -11.20 19.31
N ALA A 17 8.50 -11.69 18.41
CA ALA A 17 8.67 -11.12 17.08
C ALA A 17 7.40 -11.23 16.22
N THR A 18 6.67 -12.34 16.31
CA THR A 18 5.37 -12.52 15.65
C THR A 18 4.28 -11.62 16.23
N ALA A 19 4.28 -11.40 17.54
CA ALA A 19 3.34 -10.48 18.18
C ALA A 19 3.62 -9.02 17.81
N ASP A 20 4.89 -8.61 17.74
CA ASP A 20 5.30 -7.26 17.36
C ASP A 20 4.91 -6.96 15.89
N THR A 21 5.18 -7.87 14.96
CA THR A 21 4.77 -7.75 13.55
C THR A 21 3.26 -7.61 13.41
N ARG A 22 2.49 -8.42 14.15
CA ARG A 22 1.01 -8.35 14.13
C ARG A 22 0.49 -7.00 14.60
N VAL A 23 1.06 -6.41 15.65
CA VAL A 23 0.62 -5.09 16.17
C VAL A 23 0.98 -3.97 15.21
N THR A 24 2.17 -4.03 14.59
CA THR A 24 2.57 -3.08 13.54
C THR A 24 1.58 -3.10 12.39
N ASP A 25 1.18 -4.29 11.90
CA ASP A 25 0.21 -4.43 10.81
C ASP A 25 -1.19 -3.90 11.19
N LEU A 26 -1.63 -4.14 12.42
CA LEU A 26 -2.92 -3.63 12.90
C LEU A 26 -2.94 -2.10 12.97
N ILE A 27 -1.89 -1.48 13.53
CA ILE A 27 -1.79 -0.02 13.61
C ILE A 27 -1.66 0.58 12.20
N ARG A 28 -0.85 -0.03 11.33
CA ARG A 28 -0.73 0.38 9.91
C ARG A 28 -2.09 0.37 9.24
N GLY A 29 -2.82 -0.74 9.34
CA GLY A 29 -4.16 -0.87 8.78
C GLY A 29 -5.12 0.21 9.29
N ALA A 30 -5.13 0.48 10.58
CA ALA A 30 -5.97 1.52 11.19
C ALA A 30 -5.62 2.95 10.68
N ILE A 31 -4.31 3.25 10.51
CA ILE A 31 -3.87 4.52 9.91
C ILE A 31 -4.33 4.60 8.44
N ILE A 32 -4.17 3.53 7.68
CA ILE A 32 -4.56 3.47 6.26
C ILE A 32 -6.07 3.65 6.09
N ARG A 33 -6.89 3.01 6.93
CA ARG A 33 -8.35 3.17 6.92
C ARG A 33 -8.85 4.52 7.43
N GLY A 34 -7.95 5.37 7.95
CA GLY A 34 -8.30 6.70 8.43
C GLY A 34 -8.87 6.75 9.85
N GLU A 35 -8.78 5.66 10.62
CA GLU A 35 -9.18 5.62 12.03
C GLU A 35 -8.34 6.59 12.88
N TYR A 36 -7.11 6.87 12.44
CA TYR A 36 -6.25 7.91 12.99
C TYR A 36 -6.03 9.00 11.95
N ALA A 37 -6.44 10.23 12.26
CA ALA A 37 -6.34 11.37 11.35
C ALA A 37 -4.86 11.84 11.14
N PRO A 38 -4.52 12.49 10.01
CA PRO A 38 -3.24 13.19 9.85
C PRO A 38 -2.98 14.13 11.03
N ASN A 39 -1.75 14.19 11.48
CA ASN A 39 -1.31 14.93 12.67
C ASN A 39 -1.91 14.46 14.02
N GLN A 40 -2.78 13.44 14.03
CA GLN A 40 -3.30 12.89 15.27
C GLN A 40 -2.18 12.27 16.09
N ARG A 41 -2.13 12.59 17.36
CA ARG A 41 -1.18 11.99 18.32
C ARG A 41 -1.51 10.53 18.54
N LEU A 42 -0.46 9.72 18.56
CA LEU A 42 -0.51 8.29 18.84
C LEU A 42 0.06 8.08 20.24
N ILE A 43 -0.85 7.85 21.20
CA ILE A 43 -0.49 7.67 22.61
C ILE A 43 -0.28 6.19 22.87
N GLU A 44 0.92 5.79 23.33
CA GLU A 44 1.28 4.38 23.56
C GLU A 44 0.29 3.66 24.48
N ALA A 45 -0.25 4.35 25.50
CA ALA A 45 -1.20 3.78 26.44
C ALA A 45 -2.54 3.46 25.77
N ASP A 46 -3.04 4.37 24.92
CA ASP A 46 -4.33 4.19 24.22
C ASP A 46 -4.22 3.07 23.19
N LEU A 47 -3.11 3.03 22.42
CA LEU A 47 -2.84 1.97 21.47
C LEU A 47 -2.66 0.61 22.15
N SER A 48 -2.00 0.57 23.32
CA SER A 48 -1.85 -0.63 24.13
C SER A 48 -3.22 -1.22 24.52
N GLY A 49 -4.16 -0.37 24.91
CA GLY A 49 -5.54 -0.77 25.18
C GLY A 49 -6.31 -1.20 23.93
N ALA A 50 -6.24 -0.40 22.87
CA ALA A 50 -6.99 -0.64 21.64
C ALA A 50 -6.58 -1.93 20.92
N PHE A 51 -5.29 -2.28 20.93
CA PHE A 51 -4.75 -3.45 20.22
C PHE A 51 -4.37 -4.61 21.16
N ALA A 52 -4.74 -4.54 22.45
CA ALA A 52 -4.44 -5.56 23.46
C ALA A 52 -2.95 -5.98 23.48
N ALA A 53 -2.05 -5.01 23.39
CA ALA A 53 -0.60 -5.22 23.27
C ALA A 53 0.16 -4.53 24.41
N SER A 54 1.40 -4.98 24.67
CA SER A 54 2.25 -4.31 25.65
C SER A 54 2.71 -2.93 25.15
N ARG A 55 3.01 -2.00 26.07
CA ARG A 55 3.58 -0.70 25.69
C ARG A 55 4.92 -0.85 24.95
N ALA A 56 5.71 -1.88 25.27
CA ALA A 56 6.96 -2.17 24.59
C ALA A 56 6.71 -2.55 23.12
N THR A 57 5.78 -3.48 22.87
CA THR A 57 5.34 -3.90 21.53
C THR A 57 4.80 -2.71 20.71
N VAL A 58 3.94 -1.88 21.32
CA VAL A 58 3.42 -0.66 20.65
C VAL A 58 4.55 0.31 20.30
N ARG A 59 5.54 0.48 21.17
CA ARG A 59 6.69 1.35 20.90
C ARG A 59 7.53 0.84 19.75
N THR A 60 7.80 -0.46 19.68
CA THR A 60 8.48 -1.11 18.55
C THR A 60 7.70 -0.89 17.26
N ALA A 61 6.38 -1.14 17.28
CA ALA A 61 5.51 -0.90 16.14
C ALA A 61 5.55 0.56 15.63
N LEU A 62 5.50 1.53 16.55
CA LEU A 62 5.60 2.95 16.19
C LEU A 62 6.97 3.33 15.63
N LEU A 63 8.06 2.65 16.04
CA LEU A 63 9.40 2.83 15.46
C LEU A 63 9.45 2.31 14.02
N GLU A 64 8.91 1.12 13.77
CA GLU A 64 8.82 0.53 12.42
C GLU A 64 7.99 1.41 11.49
N LEU A 65 6.80 1.84 11.94
CA LEU A 65 5.92 2.73 11.18
C LEU A 65 6.53 4.12 10.93
N ALA A 66 7.43 4.59 11.80
CA ALA A 66 8.21 5.80 11.56
C ALA A 66 9.28 5.57 10.48
N GLY A 67 9.91 4.39 10.46
CA GLY A 67 10.82 3.98 9.38
C GLY A 67 10.11 3.85 8.02
N GLU A 68 8.82 3.51 8.03
CA GLU A 68 7.96 3.46 6.83
C GLU A 68 7.43 4.84 6.40
N GLY A 69 7.59 5.88 7.24
CA GLY A 69 7.09 7.22 6.96
C GLY A 69 5.58 7.41 7.17
N LEU A 70 4.90 6.49 7.86
CA LEU A 70 3.48 6.62 8.25
C LEU A 70 3.30 7.39 9.56
N VAL A 71 4.30 7.32 10.41
CA VAL A 71 4.32 7.93 11.74
C VAL A 71 5.51 8.88 11.83
N GLU A 72 5.33 9.98 12.52
CA GLU A 72 6.38 10.95 12.83
C GLU A 72 6.65 10.94 14.32
N ARG A 73 7.92 10.82 14.70
CA ARG A 73 8.36 10.91 16.10
C ARG A 73 8.63 12.35 16.48
N LEU A 74 8.04 12.79 17.56
CA LEU A 74 8.24 14.12 18.12
C LEU A 74 9.20 14.03 19.31
N PRO A 75 10.33 14.77 19.32
CA PRO A 75 11.24 14.77 20.46
C PRO A 75 10.49 15.09 21.75
N ASN A 76 10.59 14.19 22.74
CA ASN A 76 9.95 14.30 24.07
C ASN A 76 8.40 14.43 24.05
N ARG A 77 7.74 14.18 22.91
CA ARG A 77 6.28 14.37 22.74
C ARG A 77 5.55 13.16 22.17
N GLY A 78 6.23 12.01 22.04
CA GLY A 78 5.64 10.77 21.52
C GLY A 78 5.62 10.72 20.00
N SER A 79 4.56 10.19 19.43
CA SER A 79 4.40 9.98 17.99
C SER A 79 3.10 10.59 17.49
N ARG A 80 3.03 10.88 16.19
CA ARG A 80 1.80 11.28 15.50
C ARG A 80 1.71 10.65 14.11
N VAL A 81 0.51 10.54 13.58
CA VAL A 81 0.31 10.17 12.17
C VAL A 81 0.91 11.25 11.29
N ARG A 82 1.79 10.85 10.36
CA ARG A 82 2.40 11.79 9.42
C ARG A 82 1.35 12.37 8.47
N ALA A 83 1.40 13.67 8.27
CA ALA A 83 0.62 14.34 7.23
C ALA A 83 1.47 14.46 5.97
N ILE A 84 0.97 13.96 4.84
CA ILE A 84 1.60 14.09 3.53
C ILE A 84 0.91 15.23 2.79
N SER A 85 1.66 16.22 2.31
CA SER A 85 1.13 17.31 1.50
C SER A 85 0.81 16.82 0.08
N VAL A 86 0.08 17.63 -0.70
CA VAL A 86 -0.20 17.31 -2.11
C VAL A 86 1.10 17.29 -2.91
N GLU A 87 2.01 18.22 -2.65
CA GLU A 87 3.32 18.31 -3.30
C GLU A 87 4.14 17.05 -3.04
N GLU A 88 4.23 16.62 -1.79
CA GLU A 88 4.94 15.40 -1.42
C GLU A 88 4.26 14.15 -2.03
N ALA A 89 2.93 14.11 -2.10
CA ALA A 89 2.22 13.02 -2.77
C ALA A 89 2.54 12.96 -4.26
N ILE A 90 2.73 14.11 -4.92
CA ILE A 90 3.17 14.19 -6.32
C ILE A 90 4.60 13.66 -6.48
N GLU A 91 5.54 14.07 -5.63
CA GLU A 91 6.92 13.55 -5.66
C GLU A 91 6.96 12.03 -5.48
N ILE A 92 6.13 11.49 -4.57
CA ILE A 92 5.97 10.04 -4.40
C ILE A 92 5.48 9.38 -5.68
N LEU A 93 4.47 9.95 -6.34
CA LEU A 93 3.93 9.41 -7.60
C LEU A 93 4.95 9.47 -8.74
N GLU A 94 5.77 10.51 -8.82
CA GLU A 94 6.84 10.62 -9.82
C GLU A 94 7.85 9.48 -9.69
N VAL A 95 8.23 9.10 -8.47
CA VAL A 95 9.08 7.92 -8.23
C VAL A 95 8.33 6.63 -8.57
N ARG A 96 7.06 6.52 -8.21
CA ARG A 96 6.22 5.34 -8.51
C ARG A 96 6.09 5.09 -10.01
N ILE A 97 6.04 6.13 -10.85
CA ILE A 97 6.01 5.98 -12.32
C ILE A 97 7.13 5.04 -12.81
N GLY A 98 8.36 5.27 -12.37
CA GLY A 98 9.48 4.43 -12.81
C GLY A 98 9.45 3.03 -12.21
N VAL A 99 9.12 2.91 -10.93
CA VAL A 99 9.18 1.61 -10.24
C VAL A 99 7.99 0.72 -10.58
N GLU A 100 6.77 1.27 -10.69
CA GLU A 100 5.58 0.52 -11.11
C GLU A 100 5.63 0.17 -12.59
N GLY A 101 6.12 1.08 -13.44
CA GLY A 101 6.37 0.80 -14.85
C GLY A 101 7.30 -0.40 -15.05
N LEU A 102 8.41 -0.44 -14.30
CA LEU A 102 9.32 -1.59 -14.29
C LEU A 102 8.59 -2.88 -13.85
N CYS A 103 7.76 -2.82 -12.81
CA CYS A 103 7.01 -4.00 -12.37
C CYS A 103 6.01 -4.46 -13.43
N ALA A 104 5.28 -3.56 -14.07
CA ALA A 104 4.33 -3.88 -15.12
C ALA A 104 5.00 -4.50 -16.36
N ALA A 105 6.14 -3.92 -16.79
CA ALA A 105 6.92 -4.45 -17.90
C ALA A 105 7.45 -5.88 -17.60
N LYS A 106 7.98 -6.11 -16.39
CA LYS A 106 8.45 -7.44 -15.98
C LYS A 106 7.31 -8.45 -15.88
N THR A 107 6.15 -8.03 -15.37
CA THR A 107 4.95 -8.88 -15.32
C THR A 107 4.51 -9.26 -16.73
N ALA A 108 4.43 -8.31 -17.67
CA ALA A 108 4.07 -8.58 -19.05
C ALA A 108 5.02 -9.58 -19.72
N ALA A 109 6.34 -9.44 -19.49
CA ALA A 109 7.36 -10.31 -20.07
C ALA A 109 7.30 -11.76 -19.56
N ALA A 110 6.80 -12.01 -18.35
CA ALA A 110 6.83 -13.34 -17.69
C ALA A 110 5.44 -13.90 -17.34
N LEU A 111 4.36 -13.27 -17.82
CA LEU A 111 2.99 -13.59 -17.44
C LEU A 111 2.59 -15.01 -17.86
N SER A 112 2.11 -15.82 -16.92
CA SER A 112 1.48 -17.11 -17.22
C SER A 112 0.04 -16.95 -17.71
N ASP A 113 -0.49 -17.97 -18.42
CA ASP A 113 -1.89 -17.94 -18.88
C ASP A 113 -2.88 -17.94 -17.70
N ARG A 114 -2.55 -18.58 -16.60
CA ARG A 114 -3.34 -18.56 -15.37
C ARG A 114 -3.41 -17.15 -14.78
N ASP A 115 -2.26 -16.47 -14.64
CA ASP A 115 -2.21 -15.14 -14.08
C ASP A 115 -2.91 -14.12 -14.99
N ALA A 116 -2.83 -14.32 -16.32
CA ALA A 116 -3.57 -13.52 -17.29
C ALA A 116 -5.09 -13.63 -17.07
N ALA A 117 -5.61 -14.86 -16.87
CA ALA A 117 -7.03 -15.06 -16.58
C ALA A 117 -7.46 -14.40 -15.27
N GLU A 118 -6.64 -14.48 -14.22
CA GLU A 118 -6.90 -13.80 -12.94
C GLU A 118 -6.94 -12.26 -13.10
N LEU A 119 -6.04 -11.68 -13.89
CA LEU A 119 -6.03 -10.24 -14.18
C LEU A 119 -7.24 -9.80 -15.00
N LEU A 120 -7.69 -10.60 -15.96
CA LEU A 120 -8.91 -10.32 -16.75
C LEU A 120 -10.17 -10.37 -15.87
N ASP A 121 -10.27 -11.32 -14.94
CA ASP A 121 -11.36 -11.37 -13.95
C ASP A 121 -11.35 -10.10 -13.08
N LEU A 122 -10.19 -9.72 -12.56
CA LEU A 122 -10.03 -8.51 -11.78
C LEU A 122 -10.46 -7.25 -12.55
N ARG A 123 -10.07 -7.15 -13.83
CA ARG A 123 -10.49 -6.08 -14.74
C ARG A 123 -12.02 -6.01 -14.88
N ALA A 124 -12.67 -7.14 -15.11
CA ALA A 124 -14.14 -7.20 -15.26
C ALA A 124 -14.83 -6.70 -13.98
N ARG A 125 -14.41 -7.16 -12.81
CA ARG A 125 -14.95 -6.75 -11.52
C ARG A 125 -14.72 -5.28 -11.21
N MET A 126 -13.57 -4.73 -11.59
CA MET A 126 -13.29 -3.29 -11.43
C MET A 126 -14.24 -2.43 -12.27
N ILE A 127 -14.52 -2.85 -13.51
CA ILE A 127 -15.45 -2.15 -14.40
C ILE A 127 -16.88 -2.22 -13.84
N GLU A 128 -17.32 -3.40 -13.40
CA GLU A 128 -18.64 -3.63 -12.82
C GLU A 128 -18.85 -2.78 -11.55
N SER A 129 -17.89 -2.79 -10.61
CA SER A 129 -17.99 -2.01 -9.37
C SER A 129 -18.17 -0.50 -9.63
N VAL A 130 -17.49 0.06 -10.63
CA VAL A 130 -17.67 1.48 -11.00
C VAL A 130 -19.01 1.71 -11.69
N ALA A 131 -19.48 0.78 -12.53
CA ALA A 131 -20.78 0.87 -13.19
C ALA A 131 -21.93 0.84 -12.18
N GLU A 132 -21.83 0.03 -11.14
CA GLU A 132 -22.79 -0.07 -10.03
C GLU A 132 -22.66 1.06 -9.00
N GLY A 133 -21.60 1.85 -9.06
CA GLY A 133 -21.31 2.92 -8.10
C GLY A 133 -20.71 2.43 -6.77
N ASP A 134 -20.29 1.17 -6.68
CA ASP A 134 -19.60 0.63 -5.52
C ASP A 134 -18.11 1.03 -5.53
N LEU A 135 -17.86 2.27 -5.11
CA LEU A 135 -16.51 2.84 -5.07
C LEU A 135 -15.65 2.25 -3.94
N VAL A 136 -16.26 1.62 -2.93
CA VAL A 136 -15.54 0.93 -1.85
C VAL A 136 -14.93 -0.36 -2.42
N GLU A 137 -15.73 -1.18 -3.11
CA GLU A 137 -15.23 -2.38 -3.78
C GLU A 137 -14.22 -2.01 -4.86
N TYR A 138 -14.47 -0.97 -5.66
CA TYR A 138 -13.49 -0.48 -6.63
C TYR A 138 -12.13 -0.14 -5.99
N SER A 139 -12.13 0.59 -4.87
CA SER A 139 -10.88 0.92 -4.17
C SER A 139 -10.14 -0.32 -3.66
N ARG A 140 -10.88 -1.34 -3.21
CA ARG A 140 -10.32 -2.62 -2.77
C ARG A 140 -9.70 -3.39 -3.94
N LEU A 141 -10.38 -3.44 -5.08
CA LEU A 141 -9.90 -4.09 -6.30
C LEU A 141 -8.67 -3.38 -6.88
N ASN A 142 -8.65 -2.05 -6.84
CA ASN A 142 -7.48 -1.26 -7.24
C ASN A 142 -6.23 -1.63 -6.43
N LEU A 143 -6.36 -1.68 -5.10
CA LEU A 143 -5.24 -2.12 -4.25
C LEU A 143 -4.82 -3.58 -4.55
N SER A 144 -5.79 -4.44 -4.90
CA SER A 144 -5.50 -5.82 -5.30
C SER A 144 -4.72 -5.88 -6.61
N LEU A 145 -5.04 -5.02 -7.59
CA LEU A 145 -4.30 -4.92 -8.85
C LEU A 145 -2.84 -4.48 -8.62
N ASP A 146 -2.65 -3.41 -7.86
CA ASP A 146 -1.31 -2.91 -7.53
C ASP A 146 -0.45 -4.00 -6.86
N ASN A 147 -1.03 -4.73 -5.90
CA ASN A 147 -0.35 -5.82 -5.22
C ASN A 147 -0.02 -6.97 -6.18
N ARG A 148 -0.98 -7.35 -7.04
CA ARG A 148 -0.83 -8.48 -7.95
C ARG A 148 0.26 -8.24 -9.00
N ILE A 149 0.29 -7.07 -9.64
CA ILE A 149 1.35 -6.69 -10.58
C ILE A 149 2.72 -6.70 -9.89
N ARG A 150 2.80 -6.17 -8.67
CA ARG A 150 4.02 -6.15 -7.87
C ARG A 150 4.53 -7.56 -7.56
N GLU A 151 3.65 -8.48 -7.16
CA GLU A 151 3.98 -9.89 -6.90
C GLU A 151 4.46 -10.60 -8.17
N LEU A 152 3.71 -10.46 -9.27
CA LEU A 152 4.00 -11.10 -10.55
C LEU A 152 5.27 -10.56 -11.22
N SER A 153 5.72 -9.37 -10.86
CA SER A 153 6.99 -8.81 -11.35
C SER A 153 8.22 -9.58 -10.86
N HIS A 154 8.09 -10.37 -9.78
CA HIS A 154 9.18 -11.07 -9.10
C HIS A 154 10.38 -10.17 -8.76
N HIS A 155 10.15 -8.88 -8.56
CA HIS A 155 11.20 -7.90 -8.29
C HIS A 155 11.14 -7.45 -6.81
N THR A 156 11.84 -8.17 -5.93
CA THR A 156 11.77 -7.97 -4.47
C THR A 156 12.07 -6.54 -4.04
N ILE A 157 13.13 -5.93 -4.56
CA ILE A 157 13.52 -4.55 -4.18
C ILE A 157 12.45 -3.53 -4.61
N ALA A 158 11.89 -3.67 -5.83
CA ALA A 158 10.79 -2.78 -6.26
C ALA A 158 9.55 -2.96 -5.37
N ALA A 159 9.24 -4.20 -4.99
CA ALA A 159 8.12 -4.50 -4.10
C ALA A 159 8.27 -3.83 -2.72
N GLU A 160 9.47 -3.85 -2.14
CA GLU A 160 9.76 -3.20 -0.85
C GLU A 160 9.65 -1.67 -0.94
N VAL A 161 10.22 -1.08 -2.00
CA VAL A 161 10.13 0.37 -2.24
C VAL A 161 8.67 0.80 -2.43
N LEU A 162 7.92 0.10 -3.28
CA LEU A 162 6.51 0.40 -3.55
C LEU A 162 5.64 0.22 -2.31
N ALA A 163 5.89 -0.77 -1.46
CA ALA A 163 5.13 -0.95 -0.22
C ALA A 163 5.21 0.30 0.68
N ARG A 164 6.40 0.92 0.80
CA ARG A 164 6.58 2.18 1.54
C ARG A 164 5.87 3.35 0.88
N LEU A 165 6.05 3.53 -0.42
CA LEU A 165 5.48 4.66 -1.16
C LEU A 165 3.95 4.61 -1.18
N HIS A 166 3.36 3.41 -1.36
CA HIS A 166 1.92 3.21 -1.30
C HIS A 166 1.36 3.52 0.09
N ALA A 167 2.00 3.03 1.15
CA ALA A 167 1.57 3.29 2.52
C ALA A 167 1.50 4.80 2.82
N GLN A 168 2.47 5.58 2.33
CA GLN A 168 2.51 7.03 2.51
C GLN A 168 1.41 7.76 1.72
N SER A 169 1.13 7.35 0.47
CA SER A 169 0.20 8.03 -0.43
C SER A 169 -1.25 7.52 -0.38
N VAL A 170 -1.52 6.45 0.36
CA VAL A 170 -2.82 5.75 0.36
C VAL A 170 -4.03 6.64 0.65
N ARG A 171 -3.88 7.66 1.50
CA ARG A 171 -4.98 8.59 1.82
C ARG A 171 -5.33 9.51 0.65
N HIS A 172 -4.33 9.97 -0.09
CA HIS A 172 -4.57 10.77 -1.30
C HIS A 172 -5.21 9.89 -2.38
N GLN A 173 -4.76 8.65 -2.51
CA GLN A 173 -5.34 7.67 -3.42
C GLN A 173 -6.81 7.39 -3.06
N PHE A 174 -7.13 7.17 -1.77
CA PHE A 174 -8.51 6.96 -1.33
C PHE A 174 -9.40 8.18 -1.59
N LYS A 175 -8.92 9.40 -1.32
CA LYS A 175 -9.66 10.64 -1.62
C LYS A 175 -9.99 10.78 -3.11
N LEU A 176 -9.13 10.31 -3.99
CA LEU A 176 -9.34 10.34 -5.44
C LEU A 176 -10.27 9.22 -5.90
N SER A 177 -10.05 7.98 -5.46
CA SER A 177 -10.85 6.82 -5.87
C SER A 177 -12.30 6.89 -5.40
N SER A 178 -12.58 7.59 -4.28
CA SER A 178 -13.93 7.85 -3.79
C SER A 178 -14.70 8.94 -4.57
N ARG A 179 -14.08 9.60 -5.56
CA ARG A 179 -14.76 10.57 -6.43
C ARG A 179 -15.33 9.86 -7.66
N PRO A 180 -16.64 9.85 -7.89
CA PRO A 180 -17.27 9.08 -8.98
C PRO A 180 -16.70 9.41 -10.36
N GLN A 181 -16.44 10.69 -10.65
CA GLN A 181 -15.88 11.10 -11.94
C GLN A 181 -14.43 10.61 -12.12
N ARG A 182 -13.62 10.65 -11.06
CA ARG A 182 -12.24 10.13 -11.12
C ARG A 182 -12.22 8.60 -11.25
N ALA A 183 -13.10 7.89 -10.54
CA ALA A 183 -13.23 6.45 -10.63
C ALA A 183 -13.54 5.98 -12.06
N LYS A 184 -14.45 6.69 -12.77
CA LYS A 184 -14.76 6.40 -14.19
C LYS A 184 -13.57 6.54 -15.12
N VAL A 185 -12.69 7.50 -14.87
CA VAL A 185 -11.45 7.65 -15.64
C VAL A 185 -10.42 6.59 -15.24
N SER A 186 -10.21 6.41 -13.94
CA SER A 186 -9.22 5.47 -13.41
C SER A 186 -9.49 4.03 -13.82
N VAL A 187 -10.75 3.59 -13.86
CA VAL A 187 -11.07 2.20 -14.23
C VAL A 187 -10.68 1.89 -15.67
N LEU A 188 -10.80 2.86 -16.59
CA LEU A 188 -10.36 2.70 -17.96
C LEU A 188 -8.83 2.68 -18.07
N GLU A 189 -8.15 3.50 -17.28
CA GLU A 189 -6.69 3.52 -17.19
C GLU A 189 -6.16 2.19 -16.63
N HIS A 190 -6.76 1.65 -15.57
CA HIS A 190 -6.39 0.34 -15.02
C HIS A 190 -6.70 -0.81 -16.01
N ALA A 191 -7.82 -0.73 -16.74
CA ALA A 191 -8.12 -1.70 -17.79
C ALA A 191 -7.02 -1.69 -18.87
N ALA A 192 -6.55 -0.51 -19.29
CA ALA A 192 -5.47 -0.39 -20.27
C ALA A 192 -4.13 -0.98 -19.76
N ILE A 193 -3.82 -0.83 -18.45
CA ILE A 193 -2.65 -1.48 -17.85
C ILE A 193 -2.79 -3.00 -17.93
N ILE A 194 -3.93 -3.53 -17.52
CA ILE A 194 -4.19 -4.99 -17.56
C ILE A 194 -4.12 -5.51 -19.00
N ASP A 195 -4.76 -4.82 -19.94
CA ASP A 195 -4.79 -5.22 -21.35
C ASP A 195 -3.36 -5.28 -21.95
N ALA A 196 -2.50 -4.31 -21.65
CA ALA A 196 -1.09 -4.31 -22.09
C ALA A 196 -0.28 -5.44 -21.45
N VAL A 197 -0.47 -5.69 -20.14
CA VAL A 197 0.19 -6.80 -19.42
C VAL A 197 -0.26 -8.15 -19.99
N VAL A 198 -1.56 -8.35 -20.23
CA VAL A 198 -2.12 -9.60 -20.80
C VAL A 198 -1.69 -9.80 -22.24
N ALA A 199 -1.52 -8.72 -23.00
CA ALA A 199 -0.94 -8.77 -24.35
C ALA A 199 0.54 -9.16 -24.37
N ARG A 200 1.19 -9.26 -23.19
CA ARG A 200 2.63 -9.54 -23.05
C ARG A 200 3.49 -8.50 -23.77
N ASP A 201 3.08 -7.23 -23.72
CA ASP A 201 3.82 -6.10 -24.25
C ASP A 201 4.41 -5.27 -23.11
N PRO A 202 5.71 -5.44 -22.79
CA PRO A 202 6.37 -4.74 -21.69
C PRO A 202 6.38 -3.21 -21.87
N ASP A 203 6.59 -2.73 -23.09
CA ASP A 203 6.70 -1.29 -23.37
C ASP A 203 5.32 -0.64 -23.24
N ALA A 204 4.27 -1.27 -23.76
CA ALA A 204 2.90 -0.80 -23.61
C ALA A 204 2.44 -0.83 -22.14
N ALA A 205 2.83 -1.86 -21.37
CA ALA A 205 2.51 -1.96 -19.94
C ALA A 205 3.16 -0.83 -19.13
N GLU A 206 4.45 -0.55 -19.35
CA GLU A 206 5.15 0.58 -18.72
C GLU A 206 4.49 1.92 -19.09
N GLN A 207 4.19 2.13 -20.37
CA GLN A 207 3.56 3.36 -20.84
C GLN A 207 2.14 3.55 -20.28
N ALA A 208 1.36 2.48 -20.13
CA ALA A 208 0.03 2.54 -19.54
C ALA A 208 0.09 2.95 -18.07
N VAL A 209 1.01 2.38 -17.28
CA VAL A 209 1.25 2.79 -15.88
C VAL A 209 1.67 4.25 -15.81
N ARG A 210 2.62 4.67 -16.66
CA ARG A 210 3.06 6.07 -16.72
C ARG A 210 1.90 7.03 -16.99
N SER A 211 1.07 6.70 -17.98
CA SER A 211 -0.09 7.52 -18.36
C SER A 211 -1.10 7.62 -17.21
N HIS A 212 -1.39 6.51 -16.55
CA HIS A 212 -2.27 6.47 -15.37
C HIS A 212 -1.74 7.37 -14.25
N LEU A 213 -0.49 7.21 -13.83
CA LEU A 213 0.06 7.98 -12.71
C LEU A 213 0.20 9.47 -13.02
N LEU A 214 0.50 9.86 -14.27
CA LEU A 214 0.44 11.27 -14.68
C LEU A 214 -0.98 11.84 -14.59
N SER A 215 -2.00 11.06 -14.95
CA SER A 215 -3.41 11.44 -14.79
C SER A 215 -3.79 11.57 -13.30
N VAL A 216 -3.27 10.71 -12.42
CA VAL A 216 -3.43 10.83 -10.97
C VAL A 216 -2.79 12.12 -10.44
N ILE A 217 -1.57 12.46 -10.88
CA ILE A 217 -0.88 13.70 -10.53
C ILE A 217 -1.70 14.93 -10.95
N ALA A 218 -2.24 14.92 -12.17
CA ALA A 218 -3.11 16.01 -12.63
C ALA A 218 -4.34 16.17 -11.73
N ALA A 219 -5.00 15.07 -11.37
CA ALA A 219 -6.15 15.09 -10.49
C ALA A 219 -5.82 15.54 -9.05
N LEU A 220 -4.62 15.26 -8.55
CA LEU A 220 -4.16 15.76 -7.23
C LEU A 220 -4.00 17.28 -7.22
N ARG A 221 -3.48 17.85 -8.31
CA ARG A 221 -3.31 19.32 -8.44
C ARG A 221 -4.63 20.10 -8.44
N GLU A 222 -5.72 19.43 -8.80
CA GLU A 222 -7.07 19.99 -8.78
C GLU A 222 -7.77 19.87 -7.41
N LEU A 223 -7.13 19.19 -6.43
CA LEU A 223 -7.70 19.13 -5.09
C LEU A 223 -7.60 20.51 -4.41
N PRO A 224 -8.68 20.99 -3.77
CA PRO A 224 -8.58 22.19 -2.97
C PRO A 224 -7.55 21.99 -1.87
N ALA A 225 -6.74 23.03 -1.63
CA ALA A 225 -5.80 23.04 -0.51
C ALA A 225 -6.57 22.77 0.80
N ALA A 226 -6.07 21.84 1.60
CA ALA A 226 -6.71 21.40 2.85
C ALA A 226 -6.40 22.38 4.00
#